data_e415da9030b65d4d421c3bff4d98c042
#
_entry.id   e415da9030b65d4d421c3bff4d98c042
#
_cell.length_a   1.000
_cell.length_b   1.000
_cell.length_c   1.000
_cell.angle_alpha   90.00
_cell.angle_beta   90.00
_cell.angle_gamma   90.00
#
_symmetry.space_group_name_H-M   'P 1'
#
loop_
_entity.id
_entity.type
_entity.pdbx_description
1 polymer ?
#
loop_
_entity_poly.entity_id
_entity_poly.type
_entity_poly.pdbx_seq_one_letter_code
_entity_poly.pdbx_strand_id
1 'polypeptide(L)'
;MFRHPLAKLLLLGQLALMSWMAQANPPVEVEDVMGRKVSLSLPASRIVLGFYPEDYLAVAGEGGADRLVGMSRGWFVKSRPAIWSLYVASLPQLAKVPDLGNVQDQSFSIEKTLAVKPDLLILAKWQYEALGPDLPRFEQAGIPVVVIDYNAQTLERHMASTLLLGKVTGQEARAQQMADEYKAKIDIITSRVANAKRQLPRVYIELGDKGPAEYSYTYGKDMWGAMALLAGGDNVAAPFVERWGPIHPEQLLASKPEVILMAGYESVSSAEAMQVGQDVSAETVRQRLQGFAARPGWSELPAVQQGRLYAVYHGATRSIMDAALIEFMAKALYPDLFQDLDPLATYQGFYQRYLPIRPQGTFMLGIKQGDAN
;
A
#
# COMPACT_ATOMS: atom_id res chain seq x y z
N MET A 1 -52.02 -10.69 62.08
CA MET A 1 -52.11 -10.86 60.65
C MET A 1 -51.20 -9.81 59.96
N PHE A 2 -49.91 -10.03 59.88
CA PHE A 2 -48.97 -9.11 59.19
C PHE A 2 -48.36 -9.86 58.00
N ARG A 3 -48.71 -9.44 56.78
CA ARG A 3 -48.16 -9.96 55.53
C ARG A 3 -46.93 -9.11 55.13
N HIS A 4 -45.78 -9.71 55.06
CA HIS A 4 -44.51 -9.09 54.67
C HIS A 4 -44.44 -8.73 53.17
N PRO A 5 -44.10 -7.47 52.79
CA PRO A 5 -43.91 -7.07 51.39
C PRO A 5 -42.47 -7.24 50.89
N LEU A 6 -41.56 -7.87 51.65
CA LEU A 6 -40.12 -7.95 51.31
C LEU A 6 -39.74 -9.02 50.29
N ALA A 7 -40.62 -9.97 49.97
CA ALA A 7 -40.30 -11.05 49.04
C ALA A 7 -40.43 -10.69 47.56
N LYS A 8 -41.13 -9.59 47.22
CA LYS A 8 -41.33 -9.17 45.82
C LYS A 8 -40.22 -8.27 45.25
N LEU A 9 -39.37 -7.64 46.09
CA LEU A 9 -38.26 -6.79 45.62
C LEU A 9 -37.00 -7.58 45.21
N LEU A 10 -36.81 -8.79 45.76
CA LEU A 10 -35.63 -9.63 45.43
C LEU A 10 -35.71 -10.33 44.06
N LEU A 11 -36.93 -10.58 43.54
CA LEU A 11 -37.11 -11.23 42.24
C LEU A 11 -36.92 -10.26 41.06
N LEU A 12 -37.15 -8.97 41.24
CA LEU A 12 -36.94 -7.96 40.17
C LEU A 12 -35.47 -7.57 40.01
N GLY A 13 -34.65 -7.74 41.04
CA GLY A 13 -33.19 -7.48 40.97
C GLY A 13 -32.40 -8.53 40.23
N GLN A 14 -32.86 -9.77 40.15
CA GLN A 14 -32.17 -10.86 39.43
C GLN A 14 -32.47 -10.89 37.92
N LEU A 15 -33.58 -10.31 37.47
CA LEU A 15 -33.89 -10.18 36.05
C LEU A 15 -33.15 -9.00 35.39
N ALA A 16 -32.72 -8.01 36.14
CA ALA A 16 -31.96 -6.86 35.59
C ALA A 16 -30.46 -7.15 35.37
N LEU A 17 -29.92 -8.18 36.02
CA LEU A 17 -28.49 -8.58 35.88
C LEU A 17 -28.22 -9.56 34.70
N MET A 18 -29.25 -10.08 34.06
CA MET A 18 -29.10 -10.98 32.89
C MET A 18 -29.05 -10.25 31.54
N SER A 19 -29.17 -8.94 31.48
CA SER A 19 -29.32 -8.19 30.22
C SER A 19 -28.04 -7.56 29.68
N TRP A 20 -26.86 -7.84 30.24
CA TRP A 20 -25.59 -7.27 29.79
C TRP A 20 -24.51 -8.34 29.50
N MET A 21 -24.88 -9.51 29.04
CA MET A 21 -23.97 -10.31 28.24
C MET A 21 -24.04 -9.70 26.83
N ALA A 22 -23.08 -8.87 26.47
CA ALA A 22 -22.86 -8.50 25.09
C ALA A 22 -22.83 -9.80 24.29
N GLN A 23 -23.84 -9.99 23.46
CA GLN A 23 -23.96 -11.17 22.60
C GLN A 23 -22.80 -11.09 21.62
N ALA A 24 -21.71 -11.78 21.93
CA ALA A 24 -20.61 -11.93 20.98
C ALA A 24 -21.23 -12.59 19.73
N ASN A 25 -21.14 -11.91 18.60
CA ASN A 25 -21.57 -12.50 17.34
C ASN A 25 -20.88 -13.86 17.18
N PRO A 26 -21.62 -14.91 16.73
CA PRO A 26 -21.01 -16.21 16.50
C PRO A 26 -19.82 -16.04 15.53
N PRO A 27 -18.74 -16.81 15.73
CA PRO A 27 -17.59 -16.75 14.84
C PRO A 27 -18.01 -17.03 13.38
N VAL A 28 -17.45 -16.24 12.47
CA VAL A 28 -17.65 -16.38 11.02
C VAL A 28 -16.33 -16.83 10.40
N GLU A 29 -16.40 -17.76 9.47
CA GLU A 29 -15.24 -18.20 8.70
C GLU A 29 -14.98 -17.22 7.55
N VAL A 30 -13.75 -16.74 7.44
CA VAL A 30 -13.27 -15.96 6.31
C VAL A 30 -12.13 -16.69 5.64
N GLU A 31 -12.00 -16.57 4.33
CA GLU A 31 -10.84 -17.05 3.58
C GLU A 31 -9.90 -15.87 3.31
N ASP A 32 -8.62 -16.02 3.66
CA ASP A 32 -7.62 -15.00 3.41
C ASP A 32 -6.91 -15.19 2.05
N VAL A 33 -6.02 -14.25 1.69
CA VAL A 33 -5.35 -14.28 0.38
C VAL A 33 -4.38 -15.46 0.19
N MET A 34 -4.13 -16.24 1.24
CA MET A 34 -3.36 -17.49 1.17
C MET A 34 -4.26 -18.74 1.04
N GLY A 35 -5.60 -18.55 0.96
CA GLY A 35 -6.58 -19.63 0.92
C GLY A 35 -6.83 -20.31 2.27
N ARG A 36 -6.40 -19.66 3.38
CA ARG A 36 -6.61 -20.19 4.73
C ARG A 36 -7.97 -19.76 5.26
N LYS A 37 -8.65 -20.70 5.89
CA LYS A 37 -9.92 -20.46 6.59
C LYS A 37 -9.62 -20.01 8.01
N VAL A 38 -10.09 -18.84 8.39
CA VAL A 38 -9.88 -18.23 9.68
C VAL A 38 -11.22 -17.94 10.33
N SER A 39 -11.43 -18.46 11.54
CA SER A 39 -12.65 -18.25 12.32
C SER A 39 -12.46 -17.07 13.28
N LEU A 40 -13.31 -16.05 13.20
CA LEU A 40 -13.24 -14.85 14.04
C LEU A 40 -14.61 -14.19 14.21
N SER A 41 -14.78 -13.41 15.28
CA SER A 41 -15.97 -12.60 15.49
C SER A 41 -15.90 -11.32 14.65
N LEU A 42 -17.01 -10.97 13.96
CA LEU A 42 -17.09 -9.82 13.07
C LEU A 42 -18.15 -8.80 13.53
N PRO A 43 -17.91 -7.51 13.29
CA PRO A 43 -16.64 -6.91 12.85
C PRO A 43 -15.59 -6.93 13.97
N ALA A 44 -14.31 -7.01 13.59
CA ALA A 44 -13.21 -6.94 14.54
C ALA A 44 -13.15 -5.54 15.20
N SER A 45 -12.85 -5.49 16.49
CA SER A 45 -12.91 -4.28 17.30
C SER A 45 -11.57 -3.86 17.91
N ARG A 46 -10.64 -4.80 18.03
CA ARG A 46 -9.30 -4.61 18.62
C ARG A 46 -8.24 -5.16 17.66
N ILE A 47 -7.88 -4.36 16.70
CA ILE A 47 -7.06 -4.79 15.56
C ILE A 47 -5.59 -4.43 15.80
N VAL A 48 -4.71 -5.39 15.58
CA VAL A 48 -3.28 -5.16 15.36
C VAL A 48 -3.01 -5.18 13.86
N LEU A 49 -2.37 -4.13 13.35
CA LEU A 49 -2.05 -3.96 11.94
C LEU A 49 -0.54 -4.04 11.70
N GLY A 50 -0.10 -5.08 10.98
CA GLY A 50 1.30 -5.29 10.65
C GLY A 50 1.79 -4.40 9.50
N PHE A 51 0.95 -4.15 8.46
CA PHE A 51 1.33 -3.36 7.28
C PHE A 51 0.10 -2.74 6.61
N TYR A 52 0.28 -1.94 5.56
CA TYR A 52 -0.76 -1.30 4.74
C TYR A 52 -1.73 -0.39 5.52
N PRO A 53 -1.21 0.60 6.28
CA PRO A 53 -2.07 1.45 7.11
C PRO A 53 -3.07 2.28 6.30
N GLU A 54 -2.71 2.73 5.09
CA GLU A 54 -3.59 3.55 4.26
C GLU A 54 -4.73 2.74 3.67
N ASP A 55 -4.47 1.49 3.24
CA ASP A 55 -5.52 0.59 2.75
C ASP A 55 -6.50 0.22 3.86
N TYR A 56 -5.97 -0.07 5.05
CA TYR A 56 -6.80 -0.31 6.22
C TYR A 56 -7.68 0.89 6.55
N LEU A 57 -7.10 2.10 6.67
CA LEU A 57 -7.84 3.32 6.99
C LEU A 57 -8.85 3.67 5.89
N ALA A 58 -8.49 3.49 4.61
CA ALA A 58 -9.38 3.73 3.49
C ALA A 58 -10.61 2.82 3.51
N VAL A 59 -10.42 1.53 3.80
CA VAL A 59 -11.54 0.57 3.89
C VAL A 59 -12.32 0.73 5.18
N ALA A 60 -11.64 0.78 6.34
CA ALA A 60 -12.30 0.84 7.64
C ALA A 60 -13.09 2.16 7.85
N GLY A 61 -12.71 3.23 7.15
CA GLY A 61 -13.43 4.50 7.16
C GLY A 61 -13.44 5.19 8.53
N GLU A 62 -14.53 5.92 8.79
CA GLU A 62 -14.73 6.61 10.06
C GLU A 62 -14.71 5.63 11.24
N GLY A 63 -14.00 5.98 12.32
CA GLY A 63 -13.82 5.09 13.49
C GLY A 63 -12.83 3.94 13.27
N GLY A 64 -12.30 3.73 12.06
CA GLY A 64 -11.32 2.66 11.79
C GLY A 64 -10.05 2.79 12.62
N ALA A 65 -9.54 4.01 12.78
CA ALA A 65 -8.35 4.28 13.59
C ALA A 65 -8.55 3.96 15.09
N ASP A 66 -9.77 4.06 15.61
CA ASP A 66 -10.09 3.79 17.03
C ASP A 66 -10.04 2.30 17.38
N ARG A 67 -10.12 1.44 16.36
CA ARG A 67 -10.01 -0.01 16.52
C ARG A 67 -8.56 -0.50 16.57
N LEU A 68 -7.58 0.35 16.21
CA LEU A 68 -6.17 -0.02 16.25
C LEU A 68 -5.63 -0.02 17.67
N VAL A 69 -5.30 -1.20 18.19
CA VAL A 69 -4.70 -1.38 19.52
C VAL A 69 -3.19 -1.59 19.45
N GLY A 70 -2.62 -1.72 18.25
CA GLY A 70 -1.19 -1.80 17.97
C GLY A 70 -0.92 -1.78 16.47
N MET A 71 0.25 -1.30 16.05
CA MET A 71 0.66 -1.31 14.64
C MET A 71 2.17 -1.31 14.47
N SER A 72 2.66 -1.80 13.34
CA SER A 72 4.05 -1.65 12.89
C SER A 72 4.20 -0.30 12.18
N ARG A 73 4.37 0.78 12.94
CA ARG A 73 4.39 2.14 12.36
C ARG A 73 5.78 2.68 12.06
N GLY A 74 6.83 2.12 12.68
CA GLY A 74 8.17 2.70 12.65
C GLY A 74 8.69 2.93 11.23
N TRP A 75 8.50 1.98 10.32
CA TRP A 75 8.91 2.13 8.92
C TRP A 75 8.10 3.24 8.21
N PHE A 76 6.78 3.27 8.42
CA PHE A 76 5.91 4.29 7.81
C PHE A 76 6.32 5.70 8.25
N VAL A 77 6.53 5.90 9.55
CA VAL A 77 6.99 7.18 10.11
C VAL A 77 8.36 7.59 9.57
N LYS A 78 9.29 6.62 9.43
CA LYS A 78 10.65 6.88 8.96
C LYS A 78 10.71 7.24 7.47
N SER A 79 9.97 6.52 6.64
CA SER A 79 10.01 6.70 5.18
C SER A 79 9.08 7.81 4.67
N ARG A 80 8.00 8.09 5.42
CA ARG A 80 6.93 9.02 5.02
C ARG A 80 6.52 9.95 6.17
N PRO A 81 7.47 10.72 6.75
CA PRO A 81 7.22 11.52 7.96
C PRO A 81 6.19 12.65 7.73
N ALA A 82 6.18 13.26 6.55
CA ALA A 82 5.25 14.34 6.23
C ALA A 82 3.81 13.81 6.06
N ILE A 83 3.63 12.69 5.36
CA ILE A 83 2.33 11.99 5.27
C ILE A 83 1.86 11.54 6.67
N TRP A 84 2.76 10.98 7.49
CA TRP A 84 2.41 10.60 8.86
C TRP A 84 1.91 11.79 9.69
N SER A 85 2.55 12.95 9.55
CA SER A 85 2.14 14.17 10.23
C SER A 85 0.72 14.61 9.85
N LEU A 86 0.33 14.49 8.57
CA LEU A 86 -1.03 14.74 8.12
C LEU A 86 -2.03 13.78 8.77
N TYR A 87 -1.69 12.48 8.86
CA TYR A 87 -2.55 11.50 9.52
C TYR A 87 -2.73 11.80 11.00
N VAL A 88 -1.66 12.12 11.73
CA VAL A 88 -1.73 12.46 13.15
C VAL A 88 -2.53 13.76 13.39
N ALA A 89 -2.41 14.74 12.50
CA ALA A 89 -3.22 15.96 12.57
C ALA A 89 -4.72 15.69 12.40
N SER A 90 -5.09 14.77 11.50
CA SER A 90 -6.48 14.41 11.22
C SER A 90 -7.04 13.34 12.17
N LEU A 91 -6.20 12.42 12.64
CA LEU A 91 -6.52 11.27 13.50
C LEU A 91 -5.51 11.21 14.65
N PRO A 92 -5.64 12.09 15.68
CA PRO A 92 -4.64 12.21 16.77
C PRO A 92 -4.43 10.92 17.57
N GLN A 93 -5.43 10.02 17.61
CA GLN A 93 -5.32 8.72 18.25
C GLN A 93 -4.23 7.83 17.67
N LEU A 94 -3.88 7.98 16.39
CA LEU A 94 -2.81 7.19 15.74
C LEU A 94 -1.44 7.39 16.41
N ALA A 95 -1.18 8.59 16.94
CA ALA A 95 0.06 8.87 17.67
C ALA A 95 0.16 8.05 18.98
N LYS A 96 -0.98 7.64 19.55
CA LYS A 96 -1.07 6.89 20.82
C LYS A 96 -1.09 5.38 20.61
N VAL A 97 -1.32 4.89 19.38
CA VAL A 97 -1.30 3.46 19.07
C VAL A 97 0.11 2.92 19.33
N PRO A 98 0.29 1.87 20.16
CA PRO A 98 1.59 1.25 20.43
C PRO A 98 2.30 0.83 19.15
N ASP A 99 3.58 1.17 19.04
CA ASP A 99 4.46 0.63 18.00
C ASP A 99 4.97 -0.75 18.42
N LEU A 100 4.65 -1.74 17.59
CA LEU A 100 4.99 -3.14 17.85
C LEU A 100 6.34 -3.55 17.22
N GLY A 101 7.04 -2.60 16.62
CA GLY A 101 8.23 -2.88 15.81
C GLY A 101 7.90 -3.39 14.41
N ASN A 102 8.90 -3.85 13.68
CA ASN A 102 8.77 -4.22 12.27
C ASN A 102 9.41 -5.60 12.02
N VAL A 103 8.72 -6.43 11.23
CA VAL A 103 9.20 -7.77 10.83
C VAL A 103 10.44 -7.67 9.95
N GLN A 104 10.54 -6.65 9.10
CA GLN A 104 11.65 -6.49 8.15
C GLN A 104 13.00 -6.27 8.84
N ASP A 105 13.02 -5.54 9.96
CA ASP A 105 14.21 -5.28 10.77
C ASP A 105 14.29 -6.15 12.04
N GLN A 106 13.46 -7.20 12.11
CA GLN A 106 13.40 -8.18 13.20
C GLN A 106 13.09 -7.56 14.57
N SER A 107 12.45 -6.40 14.60
CA SER A 107 12.05 -5.71 15.83
C SER A 107 10.61 -5.94 16.25
N PHE A 108 9.81 -6.69 15.46
CA PHE A 108 8.42 -6.99 15.76
C PHE A 108 8.29 -7.80 17.05
N SER A 109 7.53 -7.28 18.02
CA SER A 109 7.41 -7.87 19.35
C SER A 109 6.12 -8.66 19.51
N ILE A 110 6.24 -9.96 19.61
CA ILE A 110 5.14 -10.88 19.91
C ILE A 110 4.55 -10.56 21.30
N GLU A 111 5.39 -10.30 22.29
CA GLU A 111 4.98 -10.02 23.67
C GLU A 111 4.13 -8.74 23.74
N LYS A 112 4.55 -7.66 23.07
CA LYS A 112 3.75 -6.42 22.98
C LYS A 112 2.43 -6.68 22.27
N THR A 113 2.44 -7.48 21.20
CA THR A 113 1.24 -7.83 20.45
C THR A 113 0.24 -8.60 21.33
N LEU A 114 0.70 -9.58 22.09
CA LEU A 114 -0.14 -10.31 23.05
C LEU A 114 -0.66 -9.39 24.16
N ALA A 115 0.17 -8.48 24.67
CA ALA A 115 -0.18 -7.58 25.77
C ALA A 115 -1.32 -6.62 25.44
N VAL A 116 -1.46 -6.19 24.18
CA VAL A 116 -2.58 -5.32 23.74
C VAL A 116 -3.88 -6.10 23.51
N LYS A 117 -3.89 -7.42 23.66
CA LYS A 117 -5.08 -8.31 23.59
C LYS A 117 -5.94 -8.01 22.36
N PRO A 118 -5.43 -8.17 21.14
CA PRO A 118 -6.23 -7.96 19.94
C PRO A 118 -7.25 -9.09 19.75
N ASP A 119 -8.36 -8.79 19.07
CA ASP A 119 -9.30 -9.79 18.56
C ASP A 119 -9.01 -10.17 17.10
N LEU A 120 -8.07 -9.46 16.45
CA LEU A 120 -7.58 -9.75 15.11
C LEU A 120 -6.17 -9.19 14.89
N LEU A 121 -5.29 -10.02 14.32
CA LEU A 121 -3.99 -9.62 13.77
C LEU A 121 -4.05 -9.66 12.23
N ILE A 122 -3.81 -8.51 11.57
CA ILE A 122 -3.73 -8.40 10.12
C ILE A 122 -2.27 -8.30 9.71
N LEU A 123 -1.78 -9.25 8.93
CA LEU A 123 -0.40 -9.29 8.44
C LEU A 123 -0.36 -9.20 6.91
N ALA A 124 0.70 -8.60 6.38
CA ALA A 124 1.08 -8.79 5.00
C ALA A 124 1.58 -10.24 4.79
N LYS A 125 1.37 -10.80 3.58
CA LYS A 125 1.82 -12.16 3.24
C LYS A 125 3.30 -12.39 3.59
N TRP A 126 4.18 -11.45 3.20
CA TRP A 126 5.62 -11.55 3.52
C TRP A 126 5.93 -11.51 5.03
N GLN A 127 5.11 -10.79 5.83
CA GLN A 127 5.26 -10.78 7.29
C GLN A 127 4.83 -12.11 7.90
N TYR A 128 3.70 -12.64 7.42
CA TYR A 128 3.22 -13.96 7.85
C TYR A 128 4.27 -15.05 7.58
N GLU A 129 4.84 -15.06 6.38
CA GLU A 129 5.91 -16.02 6.00
C GLU A 129 7.17 -15.84 6.88
N ALA A 130 7.58 -14.60 7.14
CA ALA A 130 8.76 -14.32 7.97
C ALA A 130 8.55 -14.64 9.46
N LEU A 131 7.32 -14.49 9.98
CA LEU A 131 6.97 -14.83 11.36
C LEU A 131 6.67 -16.32 11.57
N GLY A 132 6.74 -17.14 10.53
CA GLY A 132 6.33 -18.55 10.52
C GLY A 132 6.53 -19.31 11.84
N PRO A 133 7.75 -19.34 12.46
CA PRO A 133 8.00 -20.04 13.73
C PRO A 133 7.22 -19.47 14.93
N ASP A 134 6.83 -18.20 14.89
CA ASP A 134 6.17 -17.50 16.00
C ASP A 134 4.65 -17.51 15.90
N LEU A 135 4.07 -17.82 14.73
CA LEU A 135 2.62 -17.81 14.49
C LEU A 135 1.82 -18.68 15.47
N PRO A 136 2.29 -19.90 15.89
CA PRO A 136 1.58 -20.71 16.86
C PRO A 136 1.33 -20.02 18.21
N ARG A 137 2.12 -19.02 18.57
CA ARG A 137 1.94 -18.25 19.82
C ARG A 137 0.67 -17.41 19.78
N PHE A 138 0.27 -16.88 18.61
CA PHE A 138 -1.00 -16.17 18.43
C PHE A 138 -2.18 -17.13 18.48
N GLU A 139 -2.08 -18.29 17.84
CA GLU A 139 -3.10 -19.33 17.86
C GLU A 139 -3.36 -19.84 19.30
N GLN A 140 -2.29 -20.12 20.06
CA GLN A 140 -2.38 -20.52 21.47
C GLN A 140 -3.03 -19.45 22.35
N ALA A 141 -2.83 -18.17 22.00
CA ALA A 141 -3.48 -17.05 22.68
C ALA A 141 -4.92 -16.77 22.19
N GLY A 142 -5.44 -17.57 21.25
CA GLY A 142 -6.77 -17.39 20.68
C GLY A 142 -6.91 -16.14 19.79
N ILE A 143 -5.80 -15.63 19.24
CA ILE A 143 -5.77 -14.46 18.36
C ILE A 143 -5.79 -14.92 16.91
N PRO A 144 -6.90 -14.70 16.18
CA PRO A 144 -6.96 -15.03 14.76
C PRO A 144 -6.01 -14.12 13.95
N VAL A 145 -5.35 -14.71 12.94
CA VAL A 145 -4.45 -14.00 12.04
C VAL A 145 -5.00 -14.11 10.62
N VAL A 146 -5.30 -12.97 9.99
CA VAL A 146 -5.63 -12.90 8.57
C VAL A 146 -4.50 -12.28 7.77
N VAL A 147 -4.33 -12.75 6.54
CA VAL A 147 -3.27 -12.30 5.63
C VAL A 147 -3.88 -11.56 4.44
N ILE A 148 -3.31 -10.39 4.16
CA ILE A 148 -3.58 -9.58 2.97
C ILE A 148 -2.31 -9.39 2.16
N ASP A 149 -2.42 -9.11 0.87
CA ASP A 149 -1.24 -8.97 0.01
C ASP A 149 -1.44 -7.91 -1.07
N TYR A 150 -0.91 -6.72 -0.82
CA TYR A 150 -0.78 -5.68 -1.85
C TYR A 150 0.63 -5.64 -2.46
N ASN A 151 1.58 -6.45 -1.96
CA ASN A 151 2.94 -6.48 -2.50
C ASN A 151 3.02 -7.20 -3.85
N ALA A 152 2.13 -8.16 -4.12
CA ALA A 152 2.05 -8.84 -5.41
C ALA A 152 1.69 -7.86 -6.56
N GLN A 153 0.98 -6.78 -6.24
CA GLN A 153 0.56 -5.73 -7.17
C GLN A 153 -0.13 -6.29 -8.43
N THR A 154 -1.02 -7.27 -8.21
CA THR A 154 -1.91 -7.82 -9.23
C THR A 154 -3.35 -7.45 -8.92
N LEU A 155 -4.18 -7.36 -9.97
CA LEU A 155 -5.60 -7.03 -9.86
C LEU A 155 -6.29 -7.92 -8.83
N GLU A 156 -6.11 -9.24 -8.92
CA GLU A 156 -6.78 -10.23 -8.07
C GLU A 156 -6.38 -10.08 -6.60
N ARG A 157 -5.09 -9.87 -6.32
CA ARG A 157 -4.58 -9.73 -4.94
C ARG A 157 -5.02 -8.43 -4.29
N HIS A 158 -5.03 -7.33 -5.03
CA HIS A 158 -5.53 -6.05 -4.54
C HIS A 158 -7.03 -6.13 -4.21
N MET A 159 -7.83 -6.68 -5.13
CA MET A 159 -9.26 -6.86 -4.90
C MET A 159 -9.53 -7.78 -3.71
N ALA A 160 -8.90 -8.96 -3.66
CA ALA A 160 -9.10 -9.92 -2.58
C ALA A 160 -8.72 -9.34 -1.20
N SER A 161 -7.59 -8.63 -1.12
CA SER A 161 -7.14 -7.96 0.11
C SER A 161 -8.12 -6.87 0.56
N THR A 162 -8.60 -6.05 -0.38
CA THR A 162 -9.56 -4.98 -0.09
C THR A 162 -10.90 -5.53 0.39
N LEU A 163 -11.43 -6.56 -0.28
CA LEU A 163 -12.69 -7.20 0.10
C LEU A 163 -12.58 -7.89 1.47
N LEU A 164 -11.44 -8.52 1.76
CA LEU A 164 -11.20 -9.13 3.07
C LEU A 164 -11.14 -8.05 4.17
N LEU A 165 -10.46 -6.91 3.94
CA LEU A 165 -10.48 -5.77 4.86
C LEU A 165 -11.91 -5.28 5.10
N GLY A 166 -12.74 -5.17 4.05
CA GLY A 166 -14.16 -4.84 4.17
C GLY A 166 -14.90 -5.78 5.10
N LYS A 167 -14.73 -7.08 4.89
CA LYS A 167 -15.39 -8.13 5.68
C LYS A 167 -14.98 -8.07 7.16
N VAL A 168 -13.67 -7.96 7.46
CA VAL A 168 -13.19 -7.95 8.85
C VAL A 168 -13.49 -6.64 9.59
N THR A 169 -13.72 -5.54 8.86
CA THR A 169 -14.08 -4.24 9.44
C THR A 169 -15.58 -3.94 9.39
N GLY A 170 -16.42 -4.80 8.76
CA GLY A 170 -17.85 -4.56 8.55
C GLY A 170 -18.12 -3.41 7.57
N GLN A 171 -17.26 -3.26 6.56
CA GLN A 171 -17.32 -2.20 5.54
C GLN A 171 -17.36 -2.80 4.12
N GLU A 172 -18.11 -3.88 3.94
CA GLU A 172 -18.14 -4.68 2.71
C GLU A 172 -18.56 -3.84 1.49
N ALA A 173 -19.59 -2.99 1.64
CA ALA A 173 -20.06 -2.15 0.54
C ALA A 173 -19.00 -1.14 0.09
N ARG A 174 -18.27 -0.54 1.03
CA ARG A 174 -17.18 0.40 0.78
C ARG A 174 -16.00 -0.30 0.09
N ALA A 175 -15.62 -1.46 0.59
CA ALA A 175 -14.56 -2.26 0.02
C ALA A 175 -14.90 -2.73 -1.41
N GLN A 176 -16.15 -3.15 -1.65
CA GLN A 176 -16.62 -3.55 -2.97
C GLN A 176 -16.52 -2.38 -3.95
N GLN A 177 -16.99 -1.19 -3.55
CA GLN A 177 -16.88 0.00 -4.39
C GLN A 177 -15.41 0.32 -4.76
N MET A 178 -14.49 0.25 -3.79
CA MET A 178 -13.07 0.48 -4.03
C MET A 178 -12.47 -0.55 -5.00
N ALA A 179 -12.82 -1.82 -4.82
CA ALA A 179 -12.35 -2.90 -5.68
C ALA A 179 -12.88 -2.76 -7.11
N ASP A 180 -14.16 -2.39 -7.28
CA ASP A 180 -14.77 -2.18 -8.59
C ASP A 180 -14.17 -0.97 -9.32
N GLU A 181 -13.92 0.14 -8.61
CA GLU A 181 -13.27 1.32 -9.17
C GLU A 181 -11.82 1.01 -9.60
N TYR A 182 -11.08 0.24 -8.80
CA TYR A 182 -9.73 -0.21 -9.15
C TYR A 182 -9.76 -1.08 -10.41
N LYS A 183 -10.62 -2.10 -10.42
CA LYS A 183 -10.79 -3.01 -11.57
C LYS A 183 -11.12 -2.24 -12.84
N ALA A 184 -12.06 -1.31 -12.78
CA ALA A 184 -12.46 -0.52 -13.95
C ALA A 184 -11.29 0.26 -14.56
N LYS A 185 -10.41 0.84 -13.72
CA LYS A 185 -9.21 1.55 -14.19
C LYS A 185 -8.21 0.62 -14.84
N ILE A 186 -7.94 -0.53 -14.23
CA ILE A 186 -7.01 -1.53 -14.80
C ILE A 186 -7.56 -2.11 -16.11
N ASP A 187 -8.86 -2.40 -16.19
CA ASP A 187 -9.51 -2.90 -17.41
C ASP A 187 -9.40 -1.90 -18.57
N ILE A 188 -9.55 -0.60 -18.33
CA ILE A 188 -9.37 0.44 -19.35
C ILE A 188 -7.94 0.38 -19.92
N ILE A 189 -6.94 0.32 -19.04
CA ILE A 189 -5.53 0.31 -19.47
C ILE A 189 -5.23 -0.95 -20.27
N THR A 190 -5.51 -2.11 -19.69
CA THR A 190 -5.18 -3.41 -20.31
C THR A 190 -5.92 -3.62 -21.63
N SER A 191 -7.20 -3.20 -21.72
CA SER A 191 -7.97 -3.30 -22.95
C SER A 191 -7.45 -2.38 -24.05
N ARG A 192 -7.09 -1.12 -23.75
CA ARG A 192 -6.52 -0.19 -24.75
C ARG A 192 -5.19 -0.69 -25.27
N VAL A 193 -4.30 -1.16 -24.38
CA VAL A 193 -3.00 -1.73 -24.77
C VAL A 193 -3.19 -2.96 -25.67
N ALA A 194 -4.06 -3.91 -25.28
CA ALA A 194 -4.33 -5.11 -26.05
C ALA A 194 -4.88 -4.78 -27.47
N ASN A 195 -5.79 -3.82 -27.55
CA ASN A 195 -6.41 -3.39 -28.81
C ASN A 195 -5.43 -2.65 -29.74
N ALA A 196 -4.43 -1.99 -29.19
CA ALA A 196 -3.42 -1.26 -29.97
C ALA A 196 -2.53 -2.20 -30.82
N LYS A 197 -2.36 -3.46 -30.40
CA LYS A 197 -1.55 -4.49 -31.09
C LYS A 197 -0.15 -4.01 -31.46
N ARG A 198 0.47 -3.22 -30.56
CA ARG A 198 1.83 -2.68 -30.73
C ARG A 198 2.85 -3.53 -29.97
N GLN A 199 4.11 -3.44 -30.35
CA GLN A 199 5.19 -3.94 -29.52
C GLN A 199 5.19 -3.19 -28.19
N LEU A 200 5.40 -3.91 -27.08
CA LEU A 200 5.45 -3.31 -25.76
C LEU A 200 6.72 -2.45 -25.63
N PRO A 201 6.60 -1.18 -25.19
CA PRO A 201 7.77 -0.33 -24.95
C PRO A 201 8.62 -0.89 -23.82
N ARG A 202 9.96 -0.89 -24.01
CA ARG A 202 10.90 -1.31 -22.97
C ARG A 202 10.96 -0.28 -21.86
N VAL A 203 10.71 -0.74 -20.61
CA VAL A 203 10.70 0.12 -19.43
C VAL A 203 11.69 -0.37 -18.38
N TYR A 204 12.37 0.58 -17.75
CA TYR A 204 13.21 0.37 -16.59
C TYR A 204 12.67 1.14 -15.39
N ILE A 205 12.64 0.51 -14.23
CA ILE A 205 12.19 1.15 -12.98
C ILE A 205 13.24 0.91 -11.91
N GLU A 206 13.68 1.97 -11.24
CA GLU A 206 14.68 1.90 -10.17
C GLU A 206 14.22 2.70 -8.95
N LEU A 207 14.49 2.19 -7.75
CA LEU A 207 14.39 2.98 -6.52
C LEU A 207 15.62 3.89 -6.45
N GLY A 208 15.40 5.18 -6.61
CA GLY A 208 16.49 6.17 -6.68
C GLY A 208 17.02 6.63 -5.31
N ASP A 209 16.97 5.79 -4.28
CA ASP A 209 17.31 6.13 -2.90
C ASP A 209 18.79 6.37 -2.64
N LYS A 210 19.67 5.88 -3.52
CA LYS A 210 21.13 6.06 -3.44
C LYS A 210 21.66 7.26 -4.24
N GLY A 211 20.79 7.88 -5.05
CA GLY A 211 21.19 8.96 -5.95
C GLY A 211 21.84 8.47 -7.25
N PRO A 212 22.30 9.40 -8.13
CA PRO A 212 22.79 9.05 -9.47
C PRO A 212 24.14 8.34 -9.50
N ALA A 213 24.95 8.45 -8.46
CA ALA A 213 26.29 7.86 -8.41
C ALA A 213 26.28 6.33 -8.27
N GLU A 214 25.19 5.76 -7.72
CA GLU A 214 25.08 4.31 -7.44
C GLU A 214 23.74 3.76 -7.94
N TYR A 215 23.77 2.58 -8.55
CA TYR A 215 22.53 1.87 -8.88
C TYR A 215 21.95 1.24 -7.62
N SER A 216 20.63 1.34 -7.47
CA SER A 216 19.90 0.74 -6.39
C SER A 216 19.06 -0.45 -6.86
N TYR A 217 18.00 -0.76 -6.12
CA TYR A 217 17.13 -1.86 -6.48
C TYR A 217 16.27 -1.52 -7.69
N THR A 218 16.22 -2.47 -8.65
CA THR A 218 15.19 -2.56 -9.66
C THR A 218 14.25 -3.72 -9.34
N TYR A 219 13.21 -3.90 -10.14
CA TYR A 219 12.11 -4.81 -9.85
C TYR A 219 11.89 -5.75 -11.03
N GLY A 220 11.82 -7.06 -10.74
CA GLY A 220 11.61 -8.09 -11.75
C GLY A 220 10.14 -8.32 -12.06
N LYS A 221 9.55 -9.39 -11.50
CA LYS A 221 8.17 -9.80 -11.78
C LYS A 221 7.14 -9.26 -10.80
N ASP A 222 7.57 -8.90 -9.58
CA ASP A 222 6.72 -8.38 -8.51
C ASP A 222 6.81 -6.86 -8.43
N MET A 223 5.94 -6.25 -7.61
CA MET A 223 5.93 -4.83 -7.28
C MET A 223 5.88 -3.94 -8.54
N TRP A 224 6.81 -3.03 -8.74
CA TRP A 224 6.87 -2.18 -9.93
C TRP A 224 6.93 -2.97 -11.24
N GLY A 225 7.50 -4.17 -11.23
CA GLY A 225 7.51 -5.04 -12.41
C GLY A 225 6.13 -5.55 -12.79
N ALA A 226 5.31 -5.93 -11.81
CA ALA A 226 3.91 -6.30 -12.04
C ALA A 226 3.08 -5.10 -12.53
N MET A 227 3.32 -3.90 -11.97
CA MET A 227 2.67 -2.67 -12.42
C MET A 227 3.08 -2.32 -13.86
N ALA A 228 4.35 -2.52 -14.23
CA ALA A 228 4.82 -2.32 -15.60
C ALA A 228 4.08 -3.22 -16.60
N LEU A 229 3.87 -4.48 -16.22
CA LEU A 229 3.09 -5.42 -17.03
C LEU A 229 1.63 -4.99 -17.19
N LEU A 230 0.98 -4.57 -16.11
CA LEU A 230 -0.40 -4.04 -16.14
C LEU A 230 -0.51 -2.77 -17.01
N ALA A 231 0.51 -1.91 -16.99
CA ALA A 231 0.60 -0.72 -17.82
C ALA A 231 0.96 -1.01 -19.30
N GLY A 232 1.24 -2.27 -19.64
CA GLY A 232 1.61 -2.69 -21.00
C GLY A 232 3.09 -2.46 -21.33
N GLY A 233 3.98 -2.45 -20.34
CA GLY A 233 5.43 -2.29 -20.54
C GLY A 233 6.17 -3.63 -20.59
N ASP A 234 7.25 -3.68 -21.38
CA ASP A 234 8.25 -4.74 -21.36
C ASP A 234 9.34 -4.37 -20.34
N ASN A 235 9.27 -4.97 -19.16
CA ASN A 235 10.22 -4.68 -18.07
C ASN A 235 11.59 -5.29 -18.36
N VAL A 236 12.57 -4.45 -18.71
CA VAL A 236 13.93 -4.89 -19.06
C VAL A 236 14.68 -5.57 -17.91
N ALA A 237 14.28 -5.38 -16.67
CA ALA A 237 14.88 -6.03 -15.51
C ALA A 237 14.35 -7.45 -15.26
N ALA A 238 13.17 -7.81 -15.77
CA ALA A 238 12.51 -9.09 -15.48
C ALA A 238 13.34 -10.34 -15.84
N PRO A 239 14.19 -10.37 -16.89
CA PRO A 239 15.05 -11.51 -17.16
C PRO A 239 16.20 -11.70 -16.15
N PHE A 240 16.59 -10.66 -15.42
CA PHE A 240 17.78 -10.64 -14.55
C PHE A 240 17.45 -10.63 -13.07
N VAL A 241 16.25 -10.16 -12.70
CA VAL A 241 15.83 -9.96 -11.32
C VAL A 241 14.49 -10.66 -11.12
N GLU A 242 14.41 -11.61 -10.18
CA GLU A 242 13.16 -12.34 -9.92
C GLU A 242 12.12 -11.44 -9.21
N ARG A 243 12.50 -10.80 -8.11
CA ARG A 243 11.63 -9.93 -7.32
C ARG A 243 12.13 -8.48 -7.31
N TRP A 244 13.12 -8.20 -6.48
CA TRP A 244 13.85 -6.93 -6.46
C TRP A 244 15.33 -7.20 -6.18
N GLY A 245 16.19 -6.39 -6.76
CA GLY A 245 17.63 -6.53 -6.62
C GLY A 245 18.36 -5.56 -7.54
N PRO A 246 19.69 -5.52 -7.47
CA PRO A 246 20.49 -4.75 -8.41
C PRO A 246 20.47 -5.39 -9.80
N ILE A 247 20.55 -4.56 -10.84
CA ILE A 247 20.88 -4.98 -12.21
C ILE A 247 22.31 -4.52 -12.54
N HIS A 248 23.06 -5.30 -13.30
CA HIS A 248 24.37 -4.87 -13.77
C HIS A 248 24.23 -3.69 -14.76
N PRO A 249 24.98 -2.59 -14.60
CA PRO A 249 24.86 -1.42 -15.45
C PRO A 249 24.96 -1.72 -16.96
N GLU A 250 25.86 -2.61 -17.36
CA GLU A 250 26.03 -3.01 -18.76
C GLU A 250 24.78 -3.73 -19.31
N GLN A 251 24.10 -4.55 -18.51
CA GLN A 251 22.85 -5.20 -18.89
C GLN A 251 21.74 -4.16 -19.11
N LEU A 252 21.63 -3.16 -18.23
CA LEU A 252 20.70 -2.06 -18.39
C LEU A 252 20.98 -1.27 -19.68
N LEU A 253 22.23 -0.87 -19.91
CA LEU A 253 22.60 -0.12 -21.11
C LEU A 253 22.35 -0.92 -22.39
N ALA A 254 22.65 -2.22 -22.38
CA ALA A 254 22.40 -3.11 -23.53
C ALA A 254 20.90 -3.30 -23.81
N SER A 255 20.03 -3.24 -22.79
CA SER A 255 18.58 -3.40 -22.95
C SER A 255 17.89 -2.18 -23.57
N LYS A 256 18.55 -1.01 -23.60
CA LYS A 256 18.10 0.24 -24.25
C LYS A 256 16.64 0.58 -23.90
N PRO A 257 16.30 0.84 -22.63
CA PRO A 257 14.94 1.19 -22.25
C PRO A 257 14.45 2.45 -22.99
N GLU A 258 13.17 2.44 -23.36
CA GLU A 258 12.48 3.56 -24.02
C GLU A 258 11.79 4.48 -23.05
N VAL A 259 11.55 3.97 -21.81
CA VAL A 259 10.98 4.72 -20.69
C VAL A 259 11.76 4.34 -19.43
N ILE A 260 12.06 5.32 -18.59
CA ILE A 260 12.69 5.11 -17.30
C ILE A 260 11.83 5.78 -16.21
N LEU A 261 11.52 5.05 -15.12
CA LEU A 261 10.88 5.59 -13.94
C LEU A 261 11.83 5.48 -12.74
N MET A 262 12.09 6.63 -12.11
CA MET A 262 12.86 6.72 -10.87
C MET A 262 11.88 6.82 -9.70
N ALA A 263 11.75 5.75 -8.95
CA ALA A 263 10.92 5.75 -7.75
C ALA A 263 11.63 6.40 -6.57
N GLY A 264 10.91 7.13 -5.74
CA GLY A 264 11.49 7.82 -4.59
C GLY A 264 10.51 8.03 -3.46
N TYR A 265 11.01 8.63 -2.38
CA TYR A 265 10.24 9.00 -1.20
C TYR A 265 10.38 10.49 -0.90
N GLU A 266 9.52 11.01 -0.03
CA GLU A 266 9.63 12.37 0.49
C GLU A 266 10.83 12.54 1.44
N SER A 267 11.15 11.51 2.21
CA SER A 267 12.34 11.45 3.07
C SER A 267 13.45 10.69 2.35
N VAL A 268 14.63 11.31 2.27
CA VAL A 268 15.78 10.75 1.58
C VAL A 268 16.98 10.65 2.51
N SER A 269 17.76 9.59 2.32
CA SER A 269 18.99 9.33 3.09
C SER A 269 20.22 10.00 2.47
N SER A 270 20.17 10.34 1.18
CA SER A 270 21.20 11.03 0.42
C SER A 270 20.67 12.32 -0.16
N ALA A 271 21.49 13.37 -0.16
CA ALA A 271 21.11 14.66 -0.73
C ALA A 271 20.79 14.62 -2.23
N GLU A 272 21.25 13.60 -2.95
CA GLU A 272 21.04 13.42 -4.39
C GLU A 272 20.03 12.32 -4.72
N ALA A 273 19.49 11.64 -3.71
CA ALA A 273 18.46 10.60 -3.89
C ALA A 273 17.23 11.16 -4.60
N MET A 274 16.48 10.29 -5.27
CA MET A 274 15.19 10.66 -5.87
C MET A 274 14.21 11.05 -4.78
N GLN A 275 13.96 12.33 -4.65
CA GLN A 275 13.03 12.90 -3.69
C GLN A 275 11.73 13.27 -4.42
N VAL A 276 10.61 12.68 -3.99
CA VAL A 276 9.28 12.87 -4.58
C VAL A 276 8.21 12.51 -3.54
N GLY A 277 7.10 13.22 -3.50
CA GLY A 277 6.02 12.98 -2.53
C GLY A 277 5.51 14.24 -1.87
N GLN A 278 5.01 14.10 -0.64
CA GLN A 278 4.45 15.17 0.17
C GLN A 278 5.48 16.30 0.40
N ASP A 279 5.04 17.53 0.22
CA ASP A 279 5.84 18.76 0.41
C ASP A 279 7.09 18.88 -0.49
N VAL A 280 7.23 18.04 -1.51
CA VAL A 280 8.33 18.11 -2.47
C VAL A 280 7.91 18.92 -3.68
N SER A 281 8.72 19.95 -4.03
CA SER A 281 8.44 20.82 -5.17
C SER A 281 8.75 20.13 -6.52
N ALA A 282 8.03 20.49 -7.57
CA ALA A 282 8.31 20.04 -8.93
C ALA A 282 9.73 20.39 -9.40
N GLU A 283 10.26 21.51 -8.95
CA GLU A 283 11.64 21.93 -9.26
C GLU A 283 12.66 20.95 -8.67
N THR A 284 12.52 20.61 -7.37
CA THR A 284 13.35 19.59 -6.71
C THR A 284 13.31 18.26 -7.47
N VAL A 285 12.12 17.79 -7.83
CA VAL A 285 11.95 16.53 -8.58
C VAL A 285 12.70 16.58 -9.91
N ARG A 286 12.54 17.67 -10.69
CA ARG A 286 13.24 17.80 -11.98
C ARG A 286 14.75 17.88 -11.83
N GLN A 287 15.24 18.60 -10.82
CA GLN A 287 16.69 18.67 -10.53
C GLN A 287 17.26 17.27 -10.23
N ARG A 288 16.53 16.43 -9.46
CA ARG A 288 16.94 15.05 -9.21
C ARG A 288 16.95 14.21 -10.50
N LEU A 289 15.89 14.29 -11.30
CA LEU A 289 15.83 13.60 -12.59
C LEU A 289 16.98 13.99 -13.53
N GLN A 290 17.38 15.26 -13.55
CA GLN A 290 18.54 15.72 -14.33
C GLN A 290 19.84 15.06 -13.85
N GLY A 291 20.02 14.90 -12.54
CA GLY A 291 21.14 14.15 -11.98
C GLY A 291 21.18 12.70 -12.46
N PHE A 292 20.04 12.00 -12.44
CA PHE A 292 19.95 10.63 -12.96
C PHE A 292 20.17 10.56 -14.48
N ALA A 293 19.65 11.53 -15.25
CA ALA A 293 19.90 11.61 -16.70
C ALA A 293 21.40 11.74 -17.05
N ALA A 294 22.18 12.33 -16.16
CA ALA A 294 23.63 12.54 -16.32
C ALA A 294 24.49 11.31 -15.93
N ARG A 295 23.88 10.18 -15.53
CA ARG A 295 24.64 8.94 -15.24
C ARG A 295 25.49 8.49 -16.43
N PRO A 296 26.69 7.95 -16.17
CA PRO A 296 27.55 7.44 -17.26
C PRO A 296 26.82 6.46 -18.17
N GLY A 297 26.86 6.71 -19.48
CA GLY A 297 26.20 5.90 -20.50
C GLY A 297 24.70 6.16 -20.70
N TRP A 298 24.03 6.90 -19.80
CA TRP A 298 22.59 7.14 -19.93
C TRP A 298 22.23 8.12 -21.04
N SER A 299 23.12 9.00 -21.44
CA SER A 299 22.93 9.89 -22.60
C SER A 299 22.62 9.15 -23.90
N GLU A 300 23.07 7.89 -24.01
CA GLU A 300 22.85 7.05 -25.19
C GLU A 300 21.52 6.25 -25.12
N LEU A 301 20.84 6.27 -23.99
CA LEU A 301 19.58 5.55 -23.81
C LEU A 301 18.43 6.27 -24.53
N PRO A 302 17.59 5.55 -25.29
CA PRO A 302 16.42 6.14 -25.95
C PRO A 302 15.51 6.94 -25.00
N ALA A 303 15.31 6.44 -23.78
CA ALA A 303 14.52 7.13 -22.76
C ALA A 303 15.06 8.54 -22.45
N VAL A 304 16.38 8.67 -22.29
CA VAL A 304 17.02 9.96 -21.95
C VAL A 304 17.03 10.89 -23.17
N GLN A 305 17.39 10.37 -24.35
CA GLN A 305 17.41 11.17 -25.58
C GLN A 305 16.04 11.75 -25.94
N GLN A 306 14.97 11.00 -25.68
CA GLN A 306 13.59 11.42 -25.93
C GLN A 306 12.98 12.20 -24.75
N GLY A 307 13.67 12.28 -23.60
CA GLY A 307 13.16 12.89 -22.38
C GLY A 307 12.04 12.10 -21.72
N ARG A 308 12.03 10.79 -21.88
CA ARG A 308 11.06 9.87 -21.28
C ARG A 308 11.60 9.28 -19.97
N LEU A 309 12.07 10.18 -19.12
CA LEU A 309 12.56 9.91 -17.77
C LEU A 309 11.60 10.56 -16.77
N TYR A 310 11.07 9.78 -15.86
CA TYR A 310 10.00 10.18 -14.96
C TYR A 310 10.34 9.86 -13.51
N ALA A 311 9.82 10.66 -12.59
CA ALA A 311 9.81 10.43 -11.15
C ALA A 311 8.44 9.90 -10.72
N VAL A 312 8.41 8.91 -9.81
CA VAL A 312 7.19 8.34 -9.27
C VAL A 312 7.31 8.10 -7.75
N TYR A 313 6.23 8.39 -7.04
CA TYR A 313 6.20 8.26 -5.58
C TYR A 313 6.07 6.80 -5.16
N HIS A 314 7.12 6.25 -4.54
CA HIS A 314 7.15 4.87 -4.08
C HIS A 314 6.17 4.61 -2.93
N GLY A 315 5.82 5.64 -2.16
CA GLY A 315 4.90 5.54 -1.05
C GLY A 315 3.44 5.19 -1.42
N ALA A 316 3.07 5.35 -2.70
CA ALA A 316 1.74 4.99 -3.21
C ALA A 316 1.66 3.58 -3.81
N THR A 317 2.76 2.82 -3.82
CA THR A 317 2.77 1.41 -4.23
C THR A 317 2.28 0.50 -3.12
N ARG A 318 2.00 -0.74 -3.45
CA ARG A 318 1.54 -1.77 -2.51
C ARG A 318 0.25 -1.34 -1.80
N SER A 319 -0.68 -0.84 -2.59
CA SER A 319 -1.95 -0.28 -2.14
C SER A 319 -2.93 -0.25 -3.30
N ILE A 320 -4.23 -0.32 -3.03
CA ILE A 320 -5.25 -0.18 -4.07
C ILE A 320 -5.25 1.22 -4.72
N MET A 321 -4.55 2.20 -4.13
CA MET A 321 -4.37 3.53 -4.75
C MET A 321 -3.33 3.52 -5.89
N ASP A 322 -2.57 2.45 -6.08
CA ASP A 322 -1.54 2.36 -7.11
C ASP A 322 -2.10 2.37 -8.54
N ALA A 323 -3.42 2.24 -8.71
CA ALA A 323 -4.09 2.51 -10.00
C ALA A 323 -3.63 3.83 -10.63
N ALA A 324 -3.43 4.88 -9.82
CA ALA A 324 -2.93 6.16 -10.31
C ALA A 324 -1.50 6.08 -10.88
N LEU A 325 -0.64 5.26 -10.26
CA LEU A 325 0.73 5.04 -10.74
C LEU A 325 0.73 4.17 -12.01
N ILE A 326 -0.18 3.21 -12.11
CA ILE A 326 -0.35 2.37 -13.32
C ILE A 326 -0.88 3.23 -14.47
N GLU A 327 -1.86 4.13 -14.22
CA GLU A 327 -2.33 5.12 -15.20
C GLU A 327 -1.18 6.03 -15.67
N PHE A 328 -0.36 6.53 -14.74
CA PHE A 328 0.79 7.36 -15.08
C PHE A 328 1.79 6.60 -15.94
N MET A 329 2.11 5.37 -15.56
CA MET A 329 3.03 4.51 -16.33
C MET A 329 2.47 4.20 -17.72
N ALA A 330 1.18 3.88 -17.84
CA ALA A 330 0.52 3.65 -19.13
C ALA A 330 0.60 4.90 -20.02
N LYS A 331 0.35 6.09 -19.46
CA LYS A 331 0.48 7.37 -20.18
C LYS A 331 1.93 7.65 -20.58
N ALA A 332 2.91 7.32 -19.72
CA ALA A 332 4.33 7.43 -20.06
C ALA A 332 4.75 6.45 -21.18
N LEU A 333 4.20 5.22 -21.20
CA LEU A 333 4.47 4.20 -22.21
C LEU A 333 3.77 4.50 -23.54
N TYR A 334 2.52 4.96 -23.49
CA TYR A 334 1.66 5.18 -24.66
C TYR A 334 0.96 6.55 -24.57
N PRO A 335 1.69 7.66 -24.74
CA PRO A 335 1.12 9.00 -24.55
C PRO A 335 -0.04 9.31 -25.50
N ASP A 336 -0.07 8.68 -26.68
CA ASP A 336 -1.15 8.84 -27.66
C ASP A 336 -2.44 8.06 -27.30
N LEU A 337 -2.33 6.95 -26.55
CA LEU A 337 -3.49 6.13 -26.16
C LEU A 337 -4.17 6.61 -24.88
N PHE A 338 -3.48 7.39 -24.05
CA PHE A 338 -3.91 7.73 -22.69
C PHE A 338 -3.90 9.24 -22.43
N GLN A 339 -4.11 10.08 -23.46
CA GLN A 339 -4.17 11.55 -23.32
C GLN A 339 -5.29 12.00 -22.38
N ASP A 340 -6.39 11.27 -22.35
CA ASP A 340 -7.59 11.53 -21.54
C ASP A 340 -7.43 11.17 -20.07
N LEU A 341 -6.39 10.45 -19.68
CA LEU A 341 -6.16 10.10 -18.28
C LEU A 341 -5.46 11.25 -17.52
N ASP A 342 -5.91 11.46 -16.29
CA ASP A 342 -5.27 12.35 -15.31
C ASP A 342 -4.88 11.53 -14.07
N PRO A 343 -3.68 10.94 -14.06
CA PRO A 343 -3.22 10.11 -12.96
C PRO A 343 -3.10 10.86 -11.63
N LEU A 344 -2.78 12.17 -11.67
CA LEU A 344 -2.71 12.98 -10.46
C LEU A 344 -4.10 13.20 -9.86
N ALA A 345 -5.10 13.50 -10.71
CA ALA A 345 -6.49 13.61 -10.25
C ALA A 345 -7.01 12.25 -9.70
N THR A 346 -6.60 11.13 -10.30
CA THR A 346 -6.91 9.78 -9.77
C THR A 346 -6.31 9.59 -8.37
N TYR A 347 -5.03 9.94 -8.17
CA TYR A 347 -4.35 9.86 -6.89
C TYR A 347 -5.02 10.73 -5.82
N GLN A 348 -5.22 12.00 -6.12
CA GLN A 348 -5.85 12.96 -5.21
C GLN A 348 -7.31 12.59 -4.93
N GLY A 349 -8.04 12.12 -5.94
CA GLY A 349 -9.43 11.67 -5.81
C GLY A 349 -9.59 10.47 -4.89
N PHE A 350 -8.62 9.55 -4.84
CA PHE A 350 -8.61 8.46 -3.88
C PHE A 350 -8.55 8.98 -2.43
N TYR A 351 -7.61 9.87 -2.13
CA TYR A 351 -7.52 10.49 -0.82
C TYR A 351 -8.78 11.29 -0.46
N GLN A 352 -9.34 12.01 -1.43
CA GLN A 352 -10.54 12.80 -1.20
C GLN A 352 -11.75 11.95 -0.82
N ARG A 353 -11.88 10.77 -1.41
CA ARG A 353 -13.05 9.89 -1.17
C ARG A 353 -12.88 8.96 0.02
N TYR A 354 -11.68 8.49 0.24
CA TYR A 354 -11.46 7.35 1.12
C TYR A 354 -10.62 7.65 2.35
N LEU A 355 -9.86 8.74 2.39
CA LEU A 355 -8.92 9.06 3.46
C LEU A 355 -9.14 10.47 4.03
N PRO A 356 -8.78 10.70 5.32
CA PRO A 356 -9.05 11.96 5.99
C PRO A 356 -8.03 13.07 5.68
N ILE A 357 -7.02 12.80 4.88
CA ILE A 357 -5.93 13.73 4.56
C ILE A 357 -5.97 14.16 3.10
N ARG A 358 -5.27 15.26 2.78
CA ARG A 358 -5.15 15.81 1.43
C ARG A 358 -3.68 16.06 1.13
N PRO A 359 -2.95 15.06 0.63
CA PRO A 359 -1.54 15.22 0.30
C PRO A 359 -1.31 16.30 -0.77
N GLN A 360 -0.25 17.11 -0.57
CA GLN A 360 0.17 18.15 -1.48
C GLN A 360 1.67 18.02 -1.76
N GLY A 361 2.06 18.18 -3.02
CA GLY A 361 3.44 18.01 -3.44
C GLY A 361 3.52 17.39 -4.82
N THR A 362 4.65 16.80 -5.14
CA THR A 362 4.90 16.16 -6.44
C THR A 362 4.97 14.65 -6.25
N PHE A 363 4.00 13.91 -6.80
CA PHE A 363 3.90 12.45 -6.66
C PHE A 363 4.27 11.70 -7.93
N MET A 364 4.20 12.36 -9.07
CA MET A 364 4.58 11.86 -10.39
C MET A 364 4.94 13.04 -11.30
N LEU A 365 6.04 12.94 -12.06
CA LEU A 365 6.50 14.04 -12.90
C LEU A 365 7.47 13.56 -13.98
N GLY A 366 7.39 14.13 -15.20
CA GLY A 366 8.40 13.96 -16.24
C GLY A 366 9.52 14.97 -16.15
N ILE A 367 10.69 14.64 -16.74
CA ILE A 367 11.86 15.52 -16.76
C ILE A 367 11.62 16.78 -17.61
N LYS A 368 10.80 16.70 -18.66
CA LYS A 368 10.43 17.86 -19.50
C LYS A 368 9.32 18.68 -18.83
N GLN A 369 9.35 20.01 -19.04
CA GLN A 369 8.22 20.86 -18.68
C GLN A 369 7.03 20.54 -19.61
N GLY A 370 5.88 20.21 -19.04
CA GLY A 370 4.67 19.85 -19.77
C GLY A 370 4.41 18.35 -19.91
N ASP A 371 5.36 17.48 -19.51
CA ASP A 371 5.10 16.05 -19.41
C ASP A 371 4.32 15.74 -18.14
N ALA A 372 3.09 15.32 -18.34
CA ALA A 372 2.17 14.74 -17.37
C ALA A 372 1.96 15.52 -16.04
N ASN A 373 1.04 16.45 -16.06
CA ASN A 373 0.11 16.64 -14.97
C ASN A 373 -1.10 15.77 -15.25
#